data_281f15c0be57cd179439ad6aea5d5fe2
#
_entry.id   281f15c0be57cd179439ad6aea5d5fe2
#
_cell.length_a   1.000
_cell.length_b   1.000
_cell.length_c   1.000
_cell.angle_alpha   90.00
_cell.angle_beta   90.00
_cell.angle_gamma   90.00
#
_symmetry.space_group_name_H-M   'P 1'
#
loop_
_entity.id
_entity.type
_entity.pdbx_description
1 polymer ?
#
loop_
_entity_poly.entity_id
_entity_poly.type
_entity_poly.pdbx_seq_one_letter_code
_entity_poly.pdbx_strand_id
1 'polypeptide(L)'
;MPARSWAGQYIEPMPERSLMAAKPALVEKVLMRCAGQCAVCRAWSRQTVCASCLALYARPQPRCWTCAARLPLELIGRPRPQCGRCLQVAPPLDRTVAALDYRFPWDGLLQHFKYHQALELRESLLERLNSALSAADVAAPDWLLPVPLSSERLRERGYNQSHELAKALARRRGLRCEPGMLLRLRHNGAQADLKLEARAANVRGVFAIEPLAAPRLRGSSVALLDDVMTSGATLFELAGVLLQAGAMSVQAWVVARTPEPGTE
;
A
#
# COMPACT_ATOMS: atom_id res chain seq x y z
N MET A 1 -19.27 36.43 -79.68
CA MET A 1 -18.85 35.13 -79.16
C MET A 1 -18.87 35.18 -77.63
N PRO A 2 -19.74 34.43 -76.96
CA PRO A 2 -19.94 34.58 -75.53
C PRO A 2 -18.94 33.74 -74.72
N ALA A 3 -18.49 34.30 -73.60
CA ALA A 3 -17.60 33.65 -72.58
C ALA A 3 -18.34 32.56 -71.83
N ARG A 4 -17.71 31.39 -71.71
CA ARG A 4 -18.24 30.27 -70.93
C ARG A 4 -17.89 30.49 -69.47
N SER A 5 -18.92 30.56 -68.61
CA SER A 5 -18.81 30.57 -67.17
C SER A 5 -18.50 29.15 -66.66
N TRP A 6 -17.44 29.01 -65.83
CA TRP A 6 -17.16 27.78 -65.08
C TRP A 6 -17.96 27.84 -63.79
N ALA A 7 -19.03 27.06 -63.72
CA ALA A 7 -19.71 26.81 -62.44
C ALA A 7 -18.89 25.86 -61.61
N GLY A 8 -18.52 26.31 -60.43
CA GLY A 8 -17.79 25.48 -59.44
C GLY A 8 -18.65 24.33 -58.97
N GLN A 9 -18.13 23.11 -59.05
CA GLN A 9 -18.69 21.96 -58.42
C GLN A 9 -18.35 22.03 -56.87
N TYR A 10 -19.40 22.20 -56.07
CA TYR A 10 -19.33 22.05 -54.65
C TYR A 10 -19.04 20.57 -54.34
N ILE A 11 -17.87 20.29 -53.79
CA ILE A 11 -17.55 19.00 -53.20
C ILE A 11 -18.20 18.99 -51.83
N GLU A 12 -19.23 18.18 -51.65
CA GLU A 12 -19.79 17.93 -50.30
C GLU A 12 -18.72 17.32 -49.37
N PRO A 13 -18.56 17.83 -48.14
CA PRO A 13 -17.66 17.22 -47.19
C PRO A 13 -18.18 15.83 -46.83
N MET A 14 -17.36 14.81 -46.99
CA MET A 14 -17.64 13.45 -46.53
C MET A 14 -17.96 13.47 -45.04
N PRO A 15 -18.95 12.70 -44.55
CA PRO A 15 -19.25 12.63 -43.14
C PRO A 15 -18.02 12.08 -42.41
N GLU A 16 -17.56 12.83 -41.41
CA GLU A 16 -16.57 12.37 -40.46
C GLU A 16 -17.02 11.01 -39.86
N ARG A 17 -16.37 9.94 -40.27
CA ARG A 17 -16.48 8.67 -39.58
C ARG A 17 -15.94 8.90 -38.15
N SER A 18 -16.86 9.08 -37.23
CA SER A 18 -16.59 9.02 -35.80
C SER A 18 -15.75 7.78 -35.55
N LEU A 19 -14.44 7.95 -35.34
CA LEU A 19 -13.62 6.93 -34.71
C LEU A 19 -14.25 6.72 -33.35
N MET A 20 -15.05 5.65 -33.24
CA MET A 20 -15.52 5.17 -31.94
C MET A 20 -14.29 4.99 -31.06
N ALA A 21 -14.08 5.94 -30.15
CA ALA A 21 -13.08 5.82 -29.10
C ALA A 21 -13.33 4.48 -28.37
N ALA A 22 -12.49 3.50 -28.65
CA ALA A 22 -12.54 2.22 -27.97
C ALA A 22 -12.46 2.52 -26.47
N LYS A 23 -13.47 2.07 -25.72
CA LYS A 23 -13.56 2.30 -24.27
C LYS A 23 -12.23 1.90 -23.64
N PRO A 24 -11.57 2.74 -22.83
CA PRO A 24 -10.24 2.47 -22.26
C PRO A 24 -10.17 1.12 -21.55
N ALA A 25 -11.26 0.62 -20.99
CA ALA A 25 -11.39 -0.70 -20.38
C ALA A 25 -11.11 -1.89 -21.32
N LEU A 26 -11.29 -1.74 -22.63
CA LEU A 26 -11.04 -2.83 -23.59
C LEU A 26 -9.54 -2.91 -23.95
N VAL A 27 -8.91 -1.77 -24.14
CA VAL A 27 -7.46 -1.66 -24.41
C VAL A 27 -6.67 -2.16 -23.20
N GLU A 28 -7.08 -1.77 -22.00
CA GLU A 28 -6.46 -2.24 -20.75
C GLU A 28 -6.59 -3.76 -20.55
N LYS A 29 -7.75 -4.35 -20.87
CA LYS A 29 -7.95 -5.81 -20.84
C LYS A 29 -7.15 -6.57 -21.91
N VAL A 30 -6.88 -5.96 -23.05
CA VAL A 30 -6.06 -6.59 -24.10
C VAL A 30 -4.58 -6.51 -23.75
N LEU A 31 -4.10 -5.37 -23.23
CA LEU A 31 -2.72 -5.21 -22.76
C LEU A 31 -2.40 -6.12 -21.57
N MET A 32 -3.33 -6.38 -20.67
CA MET A 32 -3.19 -7.37 -19.58
C MET A 32 -3.09 -8.82 -20.06
N ARG A 33 -3.38 -9.11 -21.34
CA ARG A 33 -3.23 -10.46 -21.92
C ARG A 33 -1.87 -10.71 -22.57
N CYS A 34 -1.06 -9.69 -22.75
CA CYS A 34 0.30 -9.84 -23.26
C CYS A 34 1.20 -10.41 -22.17
N ALA A 35 1.91 -11.50 -22.47
CA ALA A 35 2.94 -12.04 -21.59
C ALA A 35 4.07 -11.00 -21.48
N GLY A 36 4.42 -10.62 -20.26
CA GLY A 36 5.59 -9.83 -19.95
C GLY A 36 6.68 -10.68 -19.32
N GLN A 37 7.71 -10.06 -18.81
CA GLN A 37 8.73 -10.75 -18.04
C GLN A 37 8.45 -10.63 -16.55
N CYS A 38 8.66 -11.73 -15.82
CA CYS A 38 8.61 -11.72 -14.36
C CYS A 38 9.63 -10.72 -13.80
N ALA A 39 9.20 -9.83 -12.93
CA ALA A 39 10.05 -8.81 -12.32
C ALA A 39 11.20 -9.39 -11.48
N VAL A 40 11.13 -10.68 -11.11
CA VAL A 40 12.16 -11.37 -10.30
C VAL A 40 13.10 -12.20 -11.17
N CYS A 41 12.58 -13.22 -11.88
CA CYS A 41 13.40 -14.20 -12.59
C CYS A 41 13.49 -13.98 -14.11
N ARG A 42 12.81 -12.95 -14.64
CA ARG A 42 12.75 -12.59 -16.06
C ARG A 42 12.12 -13.65 -16.99
N ALA A 43 11.62 -14.74 -16.47
CA ALA A 43 10.84 -15.69 -17.26
C ALA A 43 9.55 -15.05 -17.78
N TRP A 44 9.07 -15.50 -18.94
CA TRP A 44 7.80 -15.03 -19.50
C TRP A 44 6.64 -15.40 -18.58
N SER A 45 5.82 -14.41 -18.26
CA SER A 45 4.69 -14.54 -17.33
C SER A 45 3.59 -13.56 -17.67
N ARG A 46 2.34 -13.94 -17.40
CA ARG A 46 1.21 -13.01 -17.45
C ARG A 46 1.08 -12.18 -16.16
N GLN A 47 1.76 -12.58 -15.11
CA GLN A 47 1.79 -11.90 -13.82
C GLN A 47 3.11 -11.13 -13.68
N THR A 48 3.08 -9.98 -13.05
CA THR A 48 4.29 -9.18 -12.77
C THR A 48 5.32 -9.96 -11.95
N VAL A 49 4.88 -10.84 -11.05
CA VAL A 49 5.71 -11.84 -10.36
C VAL A 49 5.12 -13.21 -10.65
N CYS A 50 5.88 -14.10 -11.29
CA CYS A 50 5.40 -15.42 -11.72
C CYS A 50 5.10 -16.35 -10.54
N ALA A 51 4.27 -17.37 -10.77
CA ALA A 51 3.84 -18.31 -9.74
C ALA A 51 5.01 -19.02 -9.04
N SER A 52 6.06 -19.37 -9.77
CA SER A 52 7.27 -20.01 -9.19
C SER A 52 7.99 -19.08 -8.22
N CYS A 53 8.15 -17.78 -8.56
CA CYS A 53 8.73 -16.79 -7.66
C CYS A 53 7.84 -16.53 -6.45
N LEU A 54 6.52 -16.50 -6.64
CA LEU A 54 5.58 -16.37 -5.50
C LEU A 54 5.68 -17.58 -4.57
N ALA A 55 5.72 -18.80 -5.10
CA ALA A 55 5.86 -20.02 -4.30
C ALA A 55 7.19 -20.06 -3.52
N LEU A 56 8.24 -19.46 -4.05
CA LEU A 56 9.55 -19.44 -3.42
C LEU A 56 9.69 -18.31 -2.39
N TYR A 57 9.24 -17.10 -2.72
CA TYR A 57 9.55 -15.88 -1.96
C TYR A 57 8.36 -15.26 -1.21
N ALA A 58 7.13 -15.75 -1.39
CA ALA A 58 5.93 -15.22 -0.72
C ALA A 58 5.28 -16.26 0.22
N ARG A 59 6.08 -17.14 0.82
CA ARG A 59 5.56 -18.14 1.76
C ARG A 59 5.05 -17.47 3.03
N PRO A 60 3.86 -17.81 3.52
CA PRO A 60 3.37 -17.33 4.81
C PRO A 60 4.36 -17.68 5.93
N GLN A 61 4.53 -16.76 6.86
CA GLN A 61 5.42 -16.90 8.01
C GLN A 61 4.61 -16.70 9.30
N PRO A 62 4.92 -17.42 10.40
CA PRO A 62 4.37 -17.11 11.71
C PRO A 62 4.80 -15.72 12.13
N ARG A 63 3.85 -14.92 12.62
CA ARG A 63 4.11 -13.51 12.94
C ARG A 63 3.52 -13.13 14.30
N CYS A 64 4.20 -12.22 14.95
CA CYS A 64 3.70 -11.57 16.14
C CYS A 64 2.37 -10.89 15.86
N TRP A 65 1.36 -11.18 16.68
CA TRP A 65 0.03 -10.61 16.55
C TRP A 65 0.06 -9.10 16.52
N THR A 66 0.82 -8.46 17.41
CA THR A 66 0.81 -7.01 17.59
C THR A 66 1.71 -6.27 16.59
N CYS A 67 2.94 -6.73 16.30
CA CYS A 67 3.90 -5.99 15.48
C CYS A 67 4.32 -6.70 14.18
N ALA A 68 3.74 -7.87 13.88
CA ALA A 68 4.04 -8.71 12.73
C ALA A 68 5.53 -9.10 12.59
N ALA A 69 6.36 -8.97 13.61
CA ALA A 69 7.70 -9.55 13.61
C ALA A 69 7.61 -11.06 13.39
N ARG A 70 8.58 -11.62 12.66
CA ARG A 70 8.65 -13.08 12.43
C ARG A 70 8.81 -13.80 13.76
N LEU A 71 8.12 -14.91 13.91
CA LEU A 71 8.19 -15.75 15.09
C LEU A 71 8.76 -17.14 14.73
N PRO A 72 9.34 -17.84 15.70
CA PRO A 72 9.71 -19.24 15.55
C PRO A 72 8.52 -20.12 15.16
N LEU A 73 8.79 -21.20 14.40
CA LEU A 73 7.75 -22.10 13.89
C LEU A 73 6.98 -22.82 15.02
N GLU A 74 7.57 -23.00 16.17
CA GLU A 74 6.98 -23.63 17.36
C GLU A 74 5.79 -22.85 17.92
N LEU A 75 5.63 -21.60 17.52
CA LEU A 75 4.51 -20.76 17.92
C LEU A 75 3.33 -20.80 16.92
N ILE A 76 3.44 -21.62 15.85
CA ILE A 76 2.33 -21.84 14.92
C ILE A 76 1.16 -22.48 15.68
N GLY A 77 -0.06 -21.98 15.43
CA GLY A 77 -1.28 -22.47 16.05
C GLY A 77 -1.58 -21.92 17.44
N ARG A 78 -0.67 -21.17 18.05
CA ARG A 78 -1.00 -20.45 19.29
C ARG A 78 -1.95 -19.28 19.02
N PRO A 79 -2.97 -19.08 19.85
CA PRO A 79 -3.83 -17.92 19.71
C PRO A 79 -3.04 -16.63 20.04
N ARG A 80 -3.09 -15.64 19.13
CA ARG A 80 -2.46 -14.32 19.29
C ARG A 80 -0.99 -14.35 19.75
N PRO A 81 -0.09 -15.08 19.05
CA PRO A 81 1.29 -15.22 19.48
C PRO A 81 1.99 -13.84 19.44
N GLN A 82 2.81 -13.54 20.43
CA GLN A 82 3.53 -12.26 20.53
C GLN A 82 5.03 -12.50 20.67
N CYS A 83 5.83 -11.56 20.13
CA CYS A 83 7.28 -11.55 20.32
C CYS A 83 7.64 -11.01 21.72
N GLY A 84 8.85 -11.31 22.19
CA GLY A 84 9.31 -10.89 23.52
C GLY A 84 9.20 -9.38 23.77
N ARG A 85 9.48 -8.57 22.74
CA ARG A 85 9.35 -7.10 22.84
C ARG A 85 7.90 -6.65 23.06
N CYS A 86 6.94 -7.23 22.35
CA CYS A 86 5.52 -6.88 22.52
C CYS A 86 4.93 -7.41 23.83
N LEU A 87 5.51 -8.47 24.41
CA LEU A 87 5.15 -8.94 25.75
C LEU A 87 5.67 -8.00 26.84
N GLN A 88 6.85 -7.38 26.65
CA GLN A 88 7.42 -6.43 27.60
C GLN A 88 6.76 -5.06 27.51
N VAL A 89 6.59 -4.54 26.29
CA VAL A 89 5.99 -3.22 26.02
C VAL A 89 5.01 -3.37 24.88
N ALA A 90 3.72 -3.42 25.22
CA ALA A 90 2.65 -3.53 24.22
C ALA A 90 2.53 -2.22 23.40
N PRO A 91 2.71 -2.26 22.07
CA PRO A 91 2.42 -1.11 21.22
C PRO A 91 0.90 -0.81 21.20
N PRO A 92 0.51 0.44 20.88
CA PRO A 92 -0.90 0.84 20.82
C PRO A 92 -1.60 0.36 19.53
N LEU A 93 -1.44 -0.92 19.21
CA LEU A 93 -2.06 -1.59 18.07
C LEU A 93 -2.72 -2.89 18.55
N ASP A 94 -3.97 -3.10 18.14
CA ASP A 94 -4.67 -4.35 18.42
C ASP A 94 -4.08 -5.51 17.62
N ARG A 95 -3.67 -5.22 16.39
CA ARG A 95 -3.13 -6.23 15.48
C ARG A 95 -2.34 -5.59 14.34
N THR A 96 -1.29 -6.29 13.89
CA THR A 96 -0.63 -6.00 12.62
C THR A 96 -0.66 -7.21 11.70
N VAL A 97 -1.06 -7.00 10.44
CA VAL A 97 -0.95 -7.99 9.37
C VAL A 97 0.11 -7.55 8.38
N ALA A 98 1.11 -8.41 8.15
CA ALA A 98 2.14 -8.21 7.13
C ALA A 98 2.12 -9.38 6.15
N ALA A 99 2.08 -9.08 4.85
CA ALA A 99 2.01 -10.10 3.81
C ALA A 99 3.36 -10.79 3.56
N LEU A 100 4.45 -10.01 3.57
CA LEU A 100 5.77 -10.41 3.13
C LEU A 100 6.85 -10.02 4.14
N ASP A 101 8.03 -10.60 4.00
CA ASP A 101 9.23 -10.08 4.63
C ASP A 101 9.89 -9.05 3.70
N TYR A 102 10.41 -7.95 4.28
CA TYR A 102 11.19 -6.95 3.55
C TYR A 102 12.61 -7.46 3.35
N ARG A 103 12.75 -8.38 2.38
CA ARG A 103 14.00 -9.01 1.93
C ARG A 103 13.87 -9.36 0.46
N PHE A 104 14.97 -9.83 -0.17
CA PHE A 104 14.96 -10.25 -1.58
C PHE A 104 13.79 -11.23 -1.87
N PRO A 105 13.06 -11.01 -2.94
CA PRO A 105 13.13 -9.94 -3.95
C PRO A 105 12.24 -8.72 -3.62
N TRP A 106 11.47 -8.78 -2.53
CA TRP A 106 10.43 -7.82 -2.20
C TRP A 106 10.97 -6.45 -1.79
N ASP A 107 12.16 -6.40 -1.19
CA ASP A 107 12.84 -5.14 -0.86
C ASP A 107 13.14 -4.33 -2.12
N GLY A 108 13.76 -4.95 -3.14
CA GLY A 108 14.00 -4.31 -4.43
C GLY A 108 12.73 -3.91 -5.16
N LEU A 109 11.71 -4.80 -5.21
CA LEU A 109 10.44 -4.49 -5.87
C LEU A 109 9.69 -3.33 -5.18
N LEU A 110 9.71 -3.27 -3.84
CA LEU A 110 9.12 -2.16 -3.09
C LEU A 110 9.91 -0.85 -3.26
N GLN A 111 11.23 -0.91 -3.42
CA GLN A 111 12.03 0.26 -3.79
C GLN A 111 11.65 0.77 -5.18
N HIS A 112 11.53 -0.12 -6.18
CA HIS A 112 11.05 0.26 -7.50
C HIS A 112 9.64 0.87 -7.46
N PHE A 113 8.73 0.29 -6.69
CA PHE A 113 7.40 0.85 -6.47
C PHE A 113 7.46 2.23 -5.82
N LYS A 114 8.40 2.50 -4.90
CA LYS A 114 8.55 3.79 -4.19
C LYS A 114 9.18 4.90 -5.03
N TYR A 115 10.20 4.56 -5.83
CA TYR A 115 11.10 5.57 -6.41
C TYR A 115 11.13 5.58 -7.94
N HIS A 116 10.65 4.51 -8.59
CA HIS A 116 10.68 4.38 -10.05
C HIS A 116 9.28 4.31 -10.69
N GLN A 117 8.25 4.73 -9.94
CA GLN A 117 6.86 4.76 -10.42
C GLN A 117 6.37 3.43 -11.02
N ALA A 118 6.92 2.31 -10.55
CA ALA A 118 6.61 0.96 -11.02
C ALA A 118 5.19 0.53 -10.57
N LEU A 119 4.16 1.26 -11.05
CA LEU A 119 2.77 1.05 -10.66
C LEU A 119 2.22 -0.31 -11.11
N GLU A 120 2.85 -0.96 -12.07
CA GLU A 120 2.56 -2.34 -12.49
C GLU A 120 2.78 -3.35 -11.36
N LEU A 121 3.63 -3.03 -10.36
CA LEU A 121 3.82 -3.86 -9.17
C LEU A 121 2.65 -3.78 -8.20
N ARG A 122 1.83 -2.72 -8.27
CA ARG A 122 0.72 -2.47 -7.34
C ARG A 122 -0.19 -3.68 -7.21
N GLU A 123 -0.59 -4.28 -8.33
CA GLU A 123 -1.54 -5.39 -8.31
C GLU A 123 -0.95 -6.62 -7.61
N SER A 124 0.31 -6.96 -7.89
CA SER A 124 0.99 -8.08 -7.25
C SER A 124 1.15 -7.88 -5.73
N LEU A 125 1.53 -6.67 -5.30
CA LEU A 125 1.64 -6.31 -3.88
C LEU A 125 0.28 -6.34 -3.18
N LEU A 126 -0.75 -5.81 -3.85
CA LEU A 126 -2.13 -5.80 -3.36
C LEU A 126 -2.69 -7.21 -3.17
N GLU A 127 -2.46 -8.11 -4.14
CA GLU A 127 -2.88 -9.51 -4.02
C GLU A 127 -2.25 -10.21 -2.82
N ARG A 128 -0.96 -9.97 -2.56
CA ARG A 128 -0.27 -10.54 -1.39
C ARG A 128 -0.88 -10.02 -0.09
N LEU A 129 -1.09 -8.70 0.01
CA LEU A 129 -1.71 -8.10 1.18
C LEU A 129 -3.14 -8.61 1.37
N ASN A 130 -3.94 -8.63 0.30
CA ASN A 130 -5.32 -9.12 0.36
C ASN A 130 -5.40 -10.59 0.79
N SER A 131 -4.51 -11.46 0.29
CA SER A 131 -4.44 -12.87 0.69
C SER A 131 -4.05 -13.01 2.16
N ALA A 132 -3.09 -12.22 2.65
CA ALA A 132 -2.68 -12.24 4.06
C ALA A 132 -3.81 -11.78 4.99
N LEU A 133 -4.56 -10.74 4.61
CA LEU A 133 -5.71 -10.26 5.36
C LEU A 133 -6.85 -11.28 5.41
N SER A 134 -7.10 -12.01 4.30
CA SER A 134 -8.10 -13.07 4.26
C SER A 134 -7.69 -14.27 5.11
N ALA A 135 -6.43 -14.70 5.02
CA ALA A 135 -5.90 -15.80 5.84
C ALA A 135 -5.87 -15.45 7.35
N ALA A 136 -5.73 -14.18 7.66
CA ALA A 136 -5.73 -13.68 9.03
C ALA A 136 -7.15 -13.49 9.60
N ASP A 137 -8.20 -13.66 8.80
CA ASP A 137 -9.61 -13.45 9.18
C ASP A 137 -9.81 -12.10 9.92
N VAL A 138 -9.38 -11.03 9.26
CA VAL A 138 -9.41 -9.70 9.86
C VAL A 138 -10.78 -9.07 9.71
N ALA A 139 -11.36 -8.61 10.82
CA ALA A 139 -12.59 -7.84 10.81
C ALA A 139 -12.44 -6.57 9.95
N ALA A 140 -13.48 -6.25 9.18
CA ALA A 140 -13.50 -5.03 8.37
C ALA A 140 -13.49 -3.80 9.29
N PRO A 141 -12.58 -2.84 9.07
CA PRO A 141 -12.57 -1.58 9.82
C PRO A 141 -13.64 -0.62 9.28
N ASP A 142 -14.06 0.33 10.10
CA ASP A 142 -14.90 1.44 9.65
C ASP A 142 -14.15 2.35 8.68
N TRP A 143 -12.83 2.52 8.93
CA TRP A 143 -11.95 3.38 8.13
C TRP A 143 -10.64 2.68 7.77
N LEU A 144 -10.27 2.77 6.50
CA LEU A 144 -8.94 2.42 6.00
C LEU A 144 -8.17 3.72 5.72
N LEU A 145 -7.11 3.97 6.51
CA LEU A 145 -6.34 5.20 6.43
C LEU A 145 -4.91 4.90 5.94
N PRO A 146 -4.50 5.44 4.79
CA PRO A 146 -3.11 5.33 4.35
C PRO A 146 -2.20 6.20 5.21
N VAL A 147 -1.01 5.71 5.53
CA VAL A 147 0.02 6.48 6.21
C VAL A 147 0.41 7.69 5.36
N PRO A 148 0.34 8.92 5.91
CA PRO A 148 0.64 10.13 5.14
C PRO A 148 2.14 10.32 4.93
N LEU A 149 2.53 10.72 3.72
CA LEU A 149 3.88 11.18 3.41
C LEU A 149 4.06 12.66 3.79
N SER A 150 5.31 13.06 4.01
CA SER A 150 5.63 14.50 4.05
C SER A 150 5.44 15.13 2.66
N SER A 151 5.17 16.45 2.63
CA SER A 151 5.03 17.20 1.38
C SER A 151 6.27 17.12 0.48
N GLU A 152 7.46 17.02 1.09
CA GLU A 152 8.72 16.86 0.34
C GLU A 152 8.81 15.49 -0.32
N ARG A 153 8.55 14.41 0.43
CA ARG A 153 8.52 13.05 -0.13
C ARG A 153 7.43 12.88 -1.18
N LEU A 154 6.29 13.56 -1.00
CA LEU A 154 5.22 13.53 -1.99
C LEU A 154 5.65 14.24 -3.28
N ARG A 155 6.36 15.38 -3.18
CA ARG A 155 6.93 16.08 -4.35
C ARG A 155 8.02 15.27 -5.03
N GLU A 156 8.91 14.64 -4.26
CA GLU A 156 9.98 13.78 -4.76
C GLU A 156 9.46 12.54 -5.51
N ARG A 157 8.43 11.88 -4.97
CA ARG A 157 7.91 10.62 -5.49
C ARG A 157 6.76 10.78 -6.47
N GLY A 158 6.08 11.94 -6.45
CA GLY A 158 4.89 12.21 -7.25
C GLY A 158 3.59 11.59 -6.73
N TYR A 159 3.67 10.60 -5.82
CA TYR A 159 2.50 9.93 -5.26
C TYR A 159 2.78 9.31 -3.88
N ASN A 160 1.71 8.96 -3.16
CA ASN A 160 1.80 8.23 -1.89
C ASN A 160 1.49 6.74 -2.14
N GLN A 161 2.48 5.89 -1.95
CA GLN A 161 2.40 4.44 -2.16
C GLN A 161 1.32 3.79 -1.28
N SER A 162 1.28 4.19 0.00
CA SER A 162 0.29 3.68 0.95
C SER A 162 -1.13 4.08 0.53
N HIS A 163 -1.31 5.27 -0.06
CA HIS A 163 -2.60 5.71 -0.59
C HIS A 163 -3.01 4.90 -1.84
N GLU A 164 -2.10 4.66 -2.79
CA GLU A 164 -2.40 3.86 -3.99
C GLU A 164 -2.82 2.42 -3.63
N LEU A 165 -2.14 1.83 -2.65
CA LEU A 165 -2.50 0.52 -2.12
C LEU A 165 -3.84 0.55 -1.36
N ALA A 166 -4.05 1.55 -0.48
CA ALA A 166 -5.27 1.67 0.30
C ALA A 166 -6.50 1.87 -0.58
N LYS A 167 -6.42 2.75 -1.58
CA LYS A 167 -7.48 3.00 -2.56
C LYS A 167 -7.87 1.73 -3.34
N ALA A 168 -6.87 0.96 -3.79
CA ALA A 168 -7.12 -0.27 -4.53
C ALA A 168 -7.68 -1.37 -3.61
N LEU A 169 -7.16 -1.51 -2.39
CA LEU A 169 -7.66 -2.48 -1.40
C LEU A 169 -9.09 -2.16 -0.96
N ALA A 170 -9.38 -0.88 -0.71
CA ALA A 170 -10.71 -0.42 -0.33
C ALA A 170 -11.76 -0.77 -1.39
N ARG A 171 -11.47 -0.54 -2.67
CA ARG A 171 -12.34 -0.93 -3.78
C ARG A 171 -12.59 -2.44 -3.83
N ARG A 172 -11.53 -3.24 -3.59
CA ARG A 172 -11.61 -4.70 -3.63
C ARG A 172 -12.41 -5.29 -2.48
N ARG A 173 -12.35 -4.67 -1.30
CA ARG A 173 -12.99 -5.15 -0.07
C ARG A 173 -14.25 -4.39 0.34
N GLY A 174 -14.66 -3.38 -0.42
CA GLY A 174 -15.82 -2.54 -0.08
C GLY A 174 -15.60 -1.68 1.18
N LEU A 175 -14.36 -1.23 1.44
CA LEU A 175 -14.01 -0.44 2.62
C LEU A 175 -14.07 1.06 2.33
N ARG A 176 -14.25 1.86 3.38
CA ARG A 176 -14.15 3.33 3.32
C ARG A 176 -12.69 3.75 3.47
N CYS A 177 -12.12 4.35 2.42
CA CYS A 177 -10.75 4.87 2.41
C CYS A 177 -10.78 6.39 2.45
N GLU A 178 -10.14 6.99 3.47
CA GLU A 178 -10.13 8.44 3.66
C GLU A 178 -8.69 8.94 3.90
N PRO A 179 -7.97 9.33 2.86
CA PRO A 179 -6.56 9.72 2.97
C PRO A 179 -6.34 11.06 3.69
N GLY A 180 -7.37 11.92 3.73
CA GLY A 180 -7.28 13.25 4.34
C GLY A 180 -7.45 13.30 5.85
N MET A 181 -7.84 12.20 6.50
CA MET A 181 -8.03 12.19 7.97
C MET A 181 -6.75 12.31 8.77
N LEU A 182 -5.63 11.85 8.21
CA LEU A 182 -4.32 11.88 8.84
C LEU A 182 -3.43 12.92 8.19
N LEU A 183 -2.87 13.81 8.99
CA LEU A 183 -1.96 14.86 8.56
C LEU A 183 -0.54 14.57 9.06
N ARG A 184 0.46 14.84 8.23
CA ARG A 184 1.86 14.86 8.64
C ARG A 184 2.32 16.31 8.73
N LEU A 185 2.54 16.79 9.96
CA LEU A 185 2.82 18.21 10.26
C LEU A 185 4.27 18.61 10.01
N ARG A 186 5.23 17.69 10.16
CA ARG A 186 6.66 17.98 10.07
C ARG A 186 7.38 16.95 9.22
N HIS A 187 8.40 17.41 8.53
CA HIS A 187 9.41 16.56 7.92
C HIS A 187 10.62 16.52 8.84
N ASN A 188 10.82 15.43 9.56
CA ASN A 188 12.07 15.18 10.23
C ASN A 188 13.00 14.58 9.18
N GLY A 189 14.07 15.29 8.82
CA GLY A 189 14.99 14.95 7.74
C GLY A 189 15.37 13.48 7.71
N ALA A 190 15.47 12.94 6.51
CA ALA A 190 15.82 11.55 6.27
C ALA A 190 17.28 11.31 6.65
N GLN A 191 17.53 10.89 7.89
CA GLN A 191 18.77 10.20 8.20
C GLN A 191 18.50 8.69 8.09
N ALA A 192 18.91 8.10 6.95
CA ALA A 192 18.73 6.67 6.66
C ALA A 192 19.47 5.78 7.68
N ASP A 193 20.46 6.32 8.39
CA ASP A 193 21.39 5.61 9.28
C ASP A 193 21.05 5.67 10.77
N LEU A 194 19.85 6.19 11.15
CA LEU A 194 19.49 6.27 12.57
C LEU A 194 19.20 4.90 13.18
N LYS A 195 19.80 4.65 14.34
CA LYS A 195 19.49 3.51 15.23
C LYS A 195 18.00 3.49 15.59
N LEU A 196 17.49 2.32 15.96
CA LEU A 196 16.05 2.05 16.19
C LEU A 196 15.39 3.05 17.17
N GLU A 197 16.11 3.42 18.23
CA GLU A 197 15.67 4.37 19.27
C GLU A 197 15.52 5.81 18.73
N ALA A 198 16.46 6.24 17.87
CA ALA A 198 16.40 7.55 17.25
C ALA A 198 15.25 7.66 16.23
N ARG A 199 14.83 6.56 15.61
CA ARG A 199 13.64 6.54 14.74
C ARG A 199 12.34 6.76 15.53
N ALA A 200 12.24 6.21 16.74
CA ALA A 200 11.08 6.42 17.62
C ALA A 200 10.98 7.88 18.10
N ALA A 201 12.10 8.51 18.45
CA ALA A 201 12.15 9.93 18.86
C ALA A 201 11.77 10.87 17.71
N ASN A 202 12.14 10.54 16.47
CA ASN A 202 11.90 11.37 15.29
C ASN A 202 10.44 11.40 14.79
N VAL A 203 9.55 10.55 15.32
CA VAL A 203 8.15 10.50 14.88
C VAL A 203 7.17 11.08 15.90
N ARG A 204 7.60 11.39 17.12
CA ARG A 204 6.71 11.96 18.16
C ARG A 204 6.20 13.35 17.75
N GLY A 205 4.87 13.52 17.81
CA GLY A 205 4.22 14.79 17.47
C GLY A 205 4.33 15.21 16.00
N VAL A 206 4.64 14.25 15.11
CA VAL A 206 4.73 14.48 13.67
C VAL A 206 3.38 14.37 12.98
N PHE A 207 2.44 13.67 13.60
CA PHE A 207 1.13 13.41 13.03
C PHE A 207 0.01 14.08 13.81
N ALA A 208 -1.06 14.42 13.11
CA ALA A 208 -2.31 14.94 13.68
C ALA A 208 -3.51 14.36 12.93
N ILE A 209 -4.66 14.48 13.57
CA ILE A 209 -5.95 14.24 12.91
C ILE A 209 -6.40 15.57 12.28
N GLU A 210 -6.95 15.50 11.08
CA GLU A 210 -7.66 16.63 10.48
C GLU A 210 -8.85 17.01 11.40
N PRO A 211 -8.98 18.27 11.85
CA PRO A 211 -9.96 18.66 12.88
C PRO A 211 -11.40 18.27 12.57
N LEU A 212 -11.84 18.40 11.31
CA LEU A 212 -13.20 18.03 10.89
C LEU A 212 -13.41 16.52 10.81
N ALA A 213 -12.34 15.73 10.77
CA ALA A 213 -12.40 14.27 10.76
C ALA A 213 -12.48 13.67 12.17
N ALA A 214 -12.02 14.39 13.21
CA ALA A 214 -11.97 13.89 14.59
C ALA A 214 -13.32 13.35 15.12
N PRO A 215 -14.47 13.99 14.89
CA PRO A 215 -15.75 13.44 15.32
C PRO A 215 -16.11 12.10 14.67
N ARG A 216 -15.65 11.85 13.44
CA ARG A 216 -15.93 10.63 12.67
C ARG A 216 -15.12 9.42 13.17
N LEU A 217 -14.05 9.67 13.92
CA LEU A 217 -13.17 8.63 14.47
C LEU A 217 -13.66 8.09 15.82
N ARG A 218 -14.49 8.84 16.54
CA ARG A 218 -14.98 8.42 17.86
C ARG A 218 -15.73 7.11 17.79
N GLY A 219 -15.30 6.13 18.58
CA GLY A 219 -15.90 4.79 18.64
C GLY A 219 -15.67 3.94 17.39
N SER A 220 -14.91 4.42 16.40
CA SER A 220 -14.65 3.68 15.16
C SER A 220 -13.48 2.74 15.27
N SER A 221 -13.51 1.67 14.47
CA SER A 221 -12.39 0.77 14.20
C SER A 221 -11.60 1.27 12.98
N VAL A 222 -10.28 1.37 13.11
CA VAL A 222 -9.41 1.93 12.06
C VAL A 222 -8.35 0.93 11.64
N ALA A 223 -8.10 0.80 10.34
CA ALA A 223 -6.91 0.15 9.82
C ALA A 223 -5.97 1.18 9.19
N LEU A 224 -4.73 1.21 9.65
CA LEU A 224 -3.64 1.96 9.02
C LEU A 224 -3.00 1.11 7.93
N LEU A 225 -2.82 1.66 6.73
CA LEU A 225 -2.12 0.96 5.65
C LEU A 225 -0.80 1.62 5.32
N ASP A 226 0.26 0.82 5.31
CA ASP A 226 1.60 1.24 4.89
C ASP A 226 2.23 0.20 3.96
N ASP A 227 3.27 0.59 3.23
CA ASP A 227 4.00 -0.34 2.35
C ASP A 227 5.02 -1.18 3.15
N VAL A 228 5.81 -0.57 4.05
CA VAL A 228 6.84 -1.27 4.82
C VAL A 228 6.86 -0.84 6.28
N MET A 229 6.71 -1.80 7.17
CA MET A 229 6.93 -1.60 8.59
C MET A 229 8.35 -2.02 8.96
N THR A 230 9.19 -1.06 9.38
CA THR A 230 10.53 -1.31 9.91
C THR A 230 10.48 -1.51 11.44
N SER A 231 10.72 -0.49 12.23
CA SER A 231 10.59 -0.54 13.70
C SER A 231 9.14 -0.52 14.19
N GLY A 232 8.22 -0.06 13.35
CA GLY A 232 6.83 0.21 13.71
C GLY A 232 6.57 1.60 14.27
N ALA A 233 7.62 2.41 14.50
CA ALA A 233 7.50 3.72 15.15
C ALA A 233 6.42 4.63 14.54
N THR A 234 6.35 4.70 13.20
CA THR A 234 5.34 5.49 12.49
C THR A 234 3.92 5.00 12.77
N LEU A 235 3.69 3.69 12.68
CA LEU A 235 2.38 3.10 12.89
C LEU A 235 1.95 3.17 14.36
N PHE A 236 2.90 3.04 15.29
CA PHE A 236 2.62 3.16 16.72
C PHE A 236 2.26 4.59 17.10
N GLU A 237 2.98 5.58 16.57
CA GLU A 237 2.65 7.00 16.79
C GLU A 237 1.26 7.34 16.22
N LEU A 238 0.97 6.94 14.99
CA LEU A 238 -0.33 7.13 14.36
C LEU A 238 -1.45 6.43 15.14
N ALA A 239 -1.22 5.23 15.64
CA ALA A 239 -2.19 4.51 16.46
C ALA A 239 -2.46 5.26 17.78
N GLY A 240 -1.41 5.77 18.44
CA GLY A 240 -1.57 6.61 19.63
C GLY A 240 -2.41 7.85 19.37
N VAL A 241 -2.15 8.56 18.27
CA VAL A 241 -2.93 9.75 17.86
C VAL A 241 -4.40 9.40 17.59
N LEU A 242 -4.66 8.27 16.91
CA LEU A 242 -6.03 7.81 16.63
C LEU A 242 -6.79 7.41 17.90
N LEU A 243 -6.16 6.68 18.81
CA LEU A 243 -6.77 6.29 20.08
C LEU A 243 -7.05 7.52 20.96
N GLN A 244 -6.15 8.51 21.00
CA GLN A 244 -6.38 9.78 21.68
C GLN A 244 -7.53 10.58 21.07
N ALA A 245 -7.76 10.47 19.76
CA ALA A 245 -8.91 11.08 19.09
C ALA A 245 -10.22 10.31 19.31
N GLY A 246 -10.19 9.18 20.04
CA GLY A 246 -11.35 8.38 20.43
C GLY A 246 -11.68 7.22 19.52
N ALA A 247 -10.74 6.78 18.65
CA ALA A 247 -10.90 5.51 17.95
C ALA A 247 -11.01 4.36 18.95
N MET A 248 -11.90 3.41 18.70
CA MET A 248 -12.13 2.25 19.58
C MET A 248 -11.00 1.21 19.43
N SER A 249 -10.51 1.01 18.22
CA SER A 249 -9.46 0.05 17.91
C SER A 249 -8.64 0.49 16.71
N VAL A 250 -7.35 0.12 16.69
CA VAL A 250 -6.44 0.44 15.58
C VAL A 250 -5.67 -0.81 15.17
N GLN A 251 -5.77 -1.16 13.90
CA GLN A 251 -4.98 -2.21 13.25
C GLN A 251 -3.94 -1.60 12.29
N ALA A 252 -2.88 -2.35 12.01
CA ALA A 252 -1.94 -2.00 10.95
C ALA A 252 -1.89 -3.09 9.88
N TRP A 253 -1.96 -2.70 8.61
CA TRP A 253 -1.86 -3.56 7.44
C TRP A 253 -0.68 -3.12 6.59
N VAL A 254 0.30 -3.99 6.41
CA VAL A 254 1.52 -3.64 5.69
C VAL A 254 1.86 -4.70 4.63
N VAL A 255 2.40 -4.25 3.51
CA VAL A 255 2.83 -5.18 2.47
C VAL A 255 4.02 -5.99 2.97
N ALA A 256 5.01 -5.33 3.58
CA ALA A 256 6.20 -6.01 4.05
C ALA A 256 6.62 -5.58 5.46
N ARG A 257 7.20 -6.53 6.20
CA ARG A 257 7.80 -6.32 7.53
C ARG A 257 9.30 -6.58 7.46
N THR A 258 10.10 -5.62 7.91
CA THR A 258 11.55 -5.82 8.02
C THR A 258 11.82 -6.88 9.10
N PRO A 259 12.56 -7.93 8.79
CA PRO A 259 13.00 -8.90 9.79
C PRO A 259 13.78 -8.22 10.92
N GLU A 260 13.68 -8.75 12.13
CA GLU A 260 14.53 -8.30 13.22
C GLU A 260 15.97 -8.82 13.01
N PRO A 261 17.01 -8.06 13.43
CA PRO A 261 18.38 -8.52 13.33
C PRO A 261 18.54 -9.89 14.06
N GLY A 262 19.19 -10.85 13.40
CA GLY A 262 19.43 -12.19 13.96
C GLY A 262 18.27 -13.19 13.79
N THR A 263 17.24 -12.88 13.02
CA THR A 263 16.13 -13.81 12.68
C THR A 263 16.23 -14.30 11.24
N GLU A 264 17.41 -14.73 10.80
CA GLU A 264 17.62 -15.35 9.49
C GLU A 264 17.13 -16.80 9.42
#